data_e49d39cd6f720c104e9afed889da36a6
#
_entry.id   e49d39cd6f720c104e9afed889da36a6
#
_cell.length_a   1.000
_cell.length_b   1.000
_cell.length_c   1.000
_cell.angle_alpha   90.00
_cell.angle_beta   90.00
_cell.angle_gamma   90.00
#
_symmetry.space_group_name_H-M   'P 1'
#
loop_
_entity.id
_entity.type
_entity.pdbx_description
1 polymer ?
#
loop_
_entity_poly.entity_id
_entity_poly.type
_entity_poly.pdbx_seq_one_letter_code
_entity_poly.pdbx_strand_id
1 'polypeptide(L)'
;EVDFIIVAAHWGTEYTLKETTSQRQMAQELADLGVNLIIGTHPHVIEPVEYLNDGKTFVIYSLGNFISDQVGQDRLTGLMMAVTLSSTIYPDGNKENIVTNPKAELLYTKSTKGEKRNFKVYPYRNLDDTVLENYQETLQKYKSVVETYVKDIVWQVS
;
A
#
# COMPACT_ATOMS: atom_id res chain seq x y z
N GLU A 1 -18.46 -19.68 8.48
CA GLU A 1 -18.76 -18.26 8.26
C GLU A 1 -17.60 -17.45 8.84
N VAL A 2 -17.09 -16.46 8.11
CA VAL A 2 -15.96 -15.62 8.53
C VAL A 2 -16.43 -14.18 8.66
N ASP A 3 -15.73 -13.39 9.47
CA ASP A 3 -16.05 -11.97 9.68
C ASP A 3 -15.43 -11.09 8.59
N PHE A 4 -14.21 -11.41 8.16
CA PHE A 4 -13.48 -10.64 7.15
C PHE A 4 -12.94 -11.55 6.06
N ILE A 5 -13.04 -11.07 4.83
CA ILE A 5 -12.40 -11.67 3.66
C ILE A 5 -11.27 -10.77 3.22
N ILE A 6 -10.06 -11.32 3.19
CA ILE A 6 -8.85 -10.61 2.76
C ILE A 6 -8.30 -11.32 1.52
N VAL A 7 -8.09 -10.58 0.44
CA VAL A 7 -7.54 -11.10 -0.81
C VAL A 7 -6.13 -10.55 -1.04
N ALA A 8 -5.16 -11.44 -1.24
CA ALA A 8 -3.84 -11.08 -1.75
C ALA A 8 -3.86 -11.24 -3.29
N ALA A 9 -3.76 -10.13 -4.00
CA ALA A 9 -3.82 -10.07 -5.46
C ALA A 9 -2.43 -9.87 -6.07
N HIS A 10 -2.11 -10.64 -7.11
CA HIS A 10 -0.91 -10.47 -7.90
C HIS A 10 -1.33 -10.02 -9.30
N TRP A 11 -1.25 -8.72 -9.56
CA TRP A 11 -1.91 -8.09 -10.70
C TRP A 11 -1.19 -6.81 -11.19
N GLY A 12 -1.71 -6.18 -12.24
CA GLY A 12 -1.24 -4.88 -12.71
C GLY A 12 -0.12 -4.97 -13.73
N THR A 13 0.53 -3.85 -13.93
CA THR A 13 1.65 -3.71 -14.88
C THR A 13 2.90 -3.28 -14.13
N GLU A 14 4.02 -3.95 -14.39
CA GLU A 14 5.30 -3.63 -13.77
C GLU A 14 5.71 -2.16 -13.99
N TYR A 15 6.24 -1.56 -12.93
CA TYR A 15 6.95 -0.27 -12.92
C TYR A 15 6.06 0.96 -13.21
N THR A 16 4.74 0.82 -13.02
CA THR A 16 3.79 1.93 -13.11
C THR A 16 3.30 2.33 -11.72
N LEU A 17 3.46 3.60 -11.35
CA LEU A 17 2.98 4.15 -10.05
C LEU A 17 1.46 4.42 -10.02
N LYS A 18 0.76 4.00 -11.06
CA LYS A 18 -0.68 4.16 -11.21
C LYS A 18 -1.30 2.80 -11.53
N GLU A 19 -2.36 2.49 -10.84
CA GLU A 19 -3.13 1.28 -11.08
C GLU A 19 -3.74 1.25 -12.49
N THR A 20 -3.86 0.06 -13.05
CA THR A 20 -4.47 -0.18 -14.36
C THR A 20 -5.99 -0.22 -14.29
N THR A 21 -6.65 -0.02 -15.42
CA THR A 21 -8.10 -0.21 -15.54
C THR A 21 -8.52 -1.64 -15.13
N SER A 22 -7.71 -2.64 -15.47
CA SER A 22 -7.98 -4.04 -15.10
C SER A 22 -7.92 -4.26 -13.60
N GLN A 23 -6.95 -3.65 -12.89
CA GLN A 23 -6.90 -3.69 -11.43
C GLN A 23 -8.14 -3.07 -10.80
N ARG A 24 -8.56 -1.90 -11.29
CA ARG A 24 -9.78 -1.23 -10.79
C ARG A 24 -11.04 -2.06 -11.00
N GLN A 25 -11.21 -2.66 -12.18
CA GLN A 25 -12.35 -3.54 -12.47
C GLN A 25 -12.37 -4.75 -11.55
N MET A 26 -11.24 -5.45 -11.41
CA MET A 26 -11.13 -6.62 -10.54
C MET A 26 -11.32 -6.26 -9.06
N ALA A 27 -10.81 -5.11 -8.61
CA ALA A 27 -11.02 -4.61 -7.26
C ALA A 27 -12.52 -4.36 -6.98
N GLN A 28 -13.24 -3.75 -7.95
CA GLN A 28 -14.68 -3.54 -7.83
C GLN A 28 -15.45 -4.85 -7.79
N GLU A 29 -15.13 -5.81 -8.67
CA GLU A 29 -15.76 -7.14 -8.66
C GLU A 29 -15.55 -7.87 -7.33
N LEU A 30 -14.34 -7.82 -6.76
CA LEU A 30 -14.05 -8.39 -5.45
C LEU A 30 -14.81 -7.67 -4.32
N ALA A 31 -14.91 -6.35 -4.39
CA ALA A 31 -15.67 -5.55 -3.43
C ALA A 31 -17.16 -5.88 -3.49
N ASP A 32 -17.73 -6.07 -4.68
CA ASP A 32 -19.13 -6.46 -4.88
C ASP A 32 -19.43 -7.88 -4.37
N LEU A 33 -18.41 -8.73 -4.29
CA LEU A 33 -18.47 -10.06 -3.68
C LEU A 33 -18.28 -10.04 -2.15
N GLY A 34 -18.09 -8.85 -1.55
CA GLY A 34 -17.99 -8.68 -0.10
C GLY A 34 -16.57 -8.85 0.48
N VAL A 35 -15.54 -8.75 -0.36
CA VAL A 35 -14.13 -8.68 0.12
C VAL A 35 -13.93 -7.39 0.90
N ASN A 36 -13.33 -7.46 2.09
CA ASN A 36 -13.12 -6.30 2.96
C ASN A 36 -11.76 -5.63 2.76
N LEU A 37 -10.72 -6.42 2.44
CA LEU A 37 -9.36 -5.90 2.23
C LEU A 37 -8.71 -6.57 1.03
N ILE A 38 -8.18 -5.77 0.11
CA ILE A 38 -7.42 -6.25 -1.04
C ILE A 38 -5.98 -5.74 -0.93
N ILE A 39 -5.02 -6.66 -0.96
CA ILE A 39 -3.59 -6.37 -0.86
C ILE A 39 -2.94 -6.74 -2.18
N GLY A 40 -2.61 -5.72 -2.99
CA GLY A 40 -2.01 -5.88 -4.31
C GLY A 40 -0.49 -5.98 -4.28
N THR A 41 0.03 -6.78 -5.20
CA THR A 41 1.46 -7.00 -5.46
C THR A 41 1.68 -7.19 -6.97
N HIS A 42 2.89 -7.32 -7.42
CA HIS A 42 3.39 -7.51 -8.78
C HIS A 42 3.98 -6.26 -9.43
N PRO A 43 3.42 -5.03 -9.36
CA PRO A 43 3.99 -3.88 -10.07
C PRO A 43 5.43 -3.55 -9.70
N HIS A 44 5.97 -4.08 -8.61
CA HIS A 44 7.30 -3.77 -8.06
C HIS A 44 7.51 -2.31 -7.68
N VAL A 45 6.47 -1.51 -7.73
CA VAL A 45 6.39 -0.13 -7.27
C VAL A 45 5.11 0.06 -6.48
N ILE A 46 5.06 1.07 -5.65
CA ILE A 46 3.84 1.41 -4.91
C ILE A 46 2.78 1.96 -5.86
N GLU A 47 1.52 1.70 -5.55
CA GLU A 47 0.36 2.24 -6.24
C GLU A 47 -0.61 2.85 -5.22
N PRO A 48 -1.67 3.57 -5.66
CA PRO A 48 -2.65 4.18 -4.76
C PRO A 48 -3.35 3.19 -3.82
N VAL A 49 -4.02 3.76 -2.82
CA VAL A 49 -5.01 3.05 -2.01
C VAL A 49 -6.38 3.69 -2.19
N GLU A 50 -7.45 2.91 -2.02
CA GLU A 50 -8.81 3.37 -2.28
C GLU A 50 -9.82 2.67 -1.36
N TYR A 51 -10.89 3.38 -0.99
CA TYR A 51 -12.09 2.78 -0.42
C TYR A 51 -13.13 2.57 -1.51
N LEU A 52 -13.72 1.37 -1.56
CA LEU A 52 -14.81 1.01 -2.44
C LEU A 52 -16.08 0.67 -1.62
N ASN A 53 -17.24 0.70 -2.30
CA ASN A 53 -18.55 0.31 -1.74
C ASN A 53 -18.84 1.01 -0.40
N ASP A 54 -18.76 2.35 -0.38
CA ASP A 54 -19.00 3.20 0.78
C ASP A 54 -18.13 2.83 2.01
N GLY A 55 -16.86 2.49 1.75
CA GLY A 55 -15.88 2.20 2.79
C GLY A 55 -15.87 0.75 3.30
N LYS A 56 -16.67 -0.14 2.72
CA LYS A 56 -16.73 -1.56 3.11
C LYS A 56 -15.50 -2.36 2.66
N THR A 57 -14.87 -1.92 1.57
CA THR A 57 -13.64 -2.53 1.03
C THR A 57 -12.52 -1.52 1.01
N PHE A 58 -11.37 -1.87 1.56
CA PHE A 58 -10.13 -1.10 1.42
C PHE A 58 -9.19 -1.81 0.45
N VAL A 59 -8.71 -1.08 -0.54
CA VAL A 59 -7.82 -1.59 -1.59
C VAL A 59 -6.46 -0.94 -1.47
N ILE A 60 -5.42 -1.76 -1.45
CA ILE A 60 -4.03 -1.36 -1.66
C ILE A 60 -3.65 -1.92 -3.02
N TYR A 61 -3.55 -1.07 -4.05
CA TYR A 61 -3.29 -1.55 -5.42
C TYR A 61 -1.92 -2.18 -5.57
N SER A 62 -0.88 -1.63 -4.94
CA SER A 62 0.42 -2.29 -4.80
C SER A 62 1.21 -1.78 -3.60
N LEU A 63 1.79 -2.70 -2.84
CA LEU A 63 2.73 -2.39 -1.76
C LEU A 63 4.16 -2.11 -2.28
N GLY A 64 4.45 -2.35 -3.56
CA GLY A 64 5.82 -2.33 -4.06
C GLY A 64 6.69 -3.43 -3.45
N ASN A 65 7.99 -3.19 -3.40
CA ASN A 65 8.96 -4.14 -2.87
C ASN A 65 9.30 -3.82 -1.41
N PHE A 66 9.26 -4.82 -0.53
CA PHE A 66 9.77 -4.68 0.85
C PHE A 66 11.29 -4.64 0.87
N ILE A 67 11.93 -5.56 0.16
CA ILE A 67 13.38 -5.61 -0.07
C ILE A 67 13.62 -6.06 -1.51
N SER A 68 14.52 -5.42 -2.21
CA SER A 68 14.73 -5.69 -3.64
C SER A 68 16.16 -5.41 -4.06
N ASP A 69 16.66 -6.17 -5.03
CA ASP A 69 17.90 -5.89 -5.76
C ASP A 69 17.66 -5.17 -7.10
N GLN A 70 16.42 -4.77 -7.37
CA GLN A 70 16.08 -4.05 -8.58
C GLN A 70 16.73 -2.66 -8.61
N VAL A 71 16.84 -2.07 -9.80
CA VAL A 71 17.47 -0.78 -10.02
C VAL A 71 16.41 0.29 -10.25
N GLY A 72 16.60 1.44 -9.63
CA GLY A 72 15.70 2.60 -9.76
C GLY A 72 14.91 2.85 -8.49
N GLN A 73 14.80 4.13 -8.15
CA GLN A 73 14.26 4.59 -6.88
C GLN A 73 12.81 4.13 -6.63
N ASP A 74 11.96 4.13 -7.67
CA ASP A 74 10.57 3.69 -7.54
C ASP A 74 10.48 2.21 -7.12
N ARG A 75 11.42 1.36 -7.61
CA ARG A 75 11.48 -0.07 -7.30
C ARG A 75 12.20 -0.40 -5.98
N LEU A 76 12.94 0.57 -5.44
CA LEU A 76 13.58 0.47 -4.13
C LEU A 76 12.71 1.07 -3.02
N THR A 77 11.56 1.63 -3.39
CA THR A 77 10.57 2.17 -2.46
C THR A 77 9.41 1.20 -2.32
N GLY A 78 9.10 0.86 -1.08
CA GLY A 78 7.95 0.02 -0.69
C GLY A 78 7.01 0.77 0.24
N LEU A 79 5.83 0.21 0.42
CA LEU A 79 4.77 0.70 1.29
C LEU A 79 4.44 -0.36 2.34
N MET A 80 4.44 0.04 3.60
CA MET A 80 3.89 -0.75 4.70
C MET A 80 2.59 -0.10 5.16
N MET A 81 1.52 -0.90 5.26
CA MET A 81 0.21 -0.44 5.68
C MET A 81 -0.27 -1.18 6.91
N ALA A 82 -0.96 -0.46 7.78
CA ALA A 82 -1.74 -1.03 8.86
C ALA A 82 -3.17 -0.49 8.78
N VAL A 83 -4.14 -1.33 9.04
CA VAL A 83 -5.56 -0.98 9.08
C VAL A 83 -6.21 -1.59 10.32
N THR A 84 -7.34 -1.03 10.74
CA THR A 84 -8.17 -1.60 11.80
C THR A 84 -9.33 -2.34 11.16
N LEU A 85 -9.51 -3.61 11.52
CA LEU A 85 -10.68 -4.40 11.17
C LEU A 85 -11.65 -4.38 12.34
N SER A 86 -12.85 -3.84 12.14
CA SER A 86 -13.87 -3.70 13.20
C SER A 86 -15.15 -4.43 12.80
N SER A 87 -15.63 -5.29 13.70
CA SER A 87 -16.92 -5.98 13.55
C SER A 87 -17.86 -5.51 14.65
N THR A 88 -19.00 -4.98 14.26
CA THR A 88 -20.05 -4.50 15.18
C THR A 88 -21.28 -5.37 15.00
N ILE A 89 -21.82 -5.88 16.12
CA ILE A 89 -23.10 -6.60 16.17
C ILE A 89 -24.11 -5.66 16.83
N TYR A 90 -25.16 -5.33 16.10
CA TYR A 90 -26.23 -4.46 16.56
C TYR A 90 -27.28 -5.25 17.37
N PRO A 91 -28.10 -4.56 18.21
CA PRO A 91 -29.15 -5.23 19.05
C PRO A 91 -30.20 -5.98 18.22
N ASP A 92 -30.39 -5.62 16.95
CA ASP A 92 -31.31 -6.30 16.02
C ASP A 92 -30.69 -7.55 15.37
N GLY A 93 -29.44 -7.89 15.72
CA GLY A 93 -28.69 -9.03 15.19
C GLY A 93 -27.97 -8.74 13.89
N ASN A 94 -28.10 -7.55 13.32
CA ASN A 94 -27.31 -7.14 12.15
C ASN A 94 -25.84 -7.02 12.51
N LYS A 95 -24.98 -7.35 11.54
CA LYS A 95 -23.53 -7.28 11.69
C LYS A 95 -22.94 -6.36 10.62
N GLU A 96 -22.05 -5.48 11.05
CA GLU A 96 -21.29 -4.60 10.16
C GLU A 96 -19.79 -4.85 10.36
N ASN A 97 -19.11 -5.05 9.23
CA ASN A 97 -17.67 -5.25 9.19
C ASN A 97 -17.04 -4.12 8.36
N ILE A 98 -16.13 -3.36 8.94
CA ILE A 98 -15.50 -2.22 8.31
C ILE A 98 -13.97 -2.25 8.46
N VAL A 99 -13.29 -1.64 7.48
CA VAL A 99 -11.84 -1.41 7.50
C VAL A 99 -11.60 0.08 7.68
N THR A 100 -10.89 0.47 8.73
CA THR A 100 -10.69 1.88 9.11
C THR A 100 -9.26 2.17 9.53
N ASN A 101 -8.97 3.44 9.80
CA ASN A 101 -7.71 3.94 10.36
C ASN A 101 -6.48 3.50 9.54
N PRO A 102 -6.41 3.78 8.24
CA PRO A 102 -5.26 3.43 7.45
C PRO A 102 -4.04 4.21 7.93
N LYS A 103 -2.99 3.47 8.27
CA LYS A 103 -1.68 4.01 8.63
C LYS A 103 -0.67 3.53 7.62
N ALA A 104 0.20 4.42 7.19
CA ALA A 104 1.20 4.13 6.17
C ALA A 104 2.60 4.50 6.62
N GLU A 105 3.58 3.75 6.15
CA GLU A 105 4.98 4.06 6.21
C GLU A 105 5.66 3.67 4.92
N LEU A 106 6.43 4.59 4.34
CA LEU A 106 7.28 4.31 3.20
C LEU A 106 8.58 3.66 3.66
N LEU A 107 9.05 2.70 2.88
CA LEU A 107 10.29 1.96 3.11
C LEU A 107 11.24 2.20 1.93
N TYR A 108 12.53 2.29 2.22
CA TYR A 108 13.56 2.40 1.19
C TYR A 108 14.59 1.28 1.35
N THR A 109 14.85 0.55 0.28
CA THR A 109 15.91 -0.48 0.24
C THR A 109 17.21 0.13 -0.27
N LYS A 110 18.27 0.07 0.55
CA LYS A 110 19.63 0.44 0.17
C LYS A 110 20.53 -0.79 0.16
N SER A 111 21.39 -0.89 -0.82
CA SER A 111 22.44 -1.90 -0.91
C SER A 111 23.79 -1.26 -1.15
N THR A 112 24.88 -2.01 -0.99
CA THR A 112 26.23 -1.55 -1.39
C THR A 112 26.26 -1.32 -2.90
N LYS A 113 26.55 -0.09 -3.31
CA LYS A 113 26.56 0.34 -4.71
C LYS A 113 27.49 -0.57 -5.52
N GLY A 114 26.96 -1.14 -6.61
CA GLY A 114 27.71 -1.97 -7.57
C GLY A 114 27.85 -3.44 -7.18
N GLU A 115 27.65 -3.82 -5.91
CA GLU A 115 27.86 -5.18 -5.43
C GLU A 115 26.58 -5.95 -5.10
N LYS A 116 25.43 -5.27 -5.04
CA LYS A 116 24.14 -5.85 -4.62
C LYS A 116 24.28 -6.70 -3.34
N ARG A 117 24.91 -6.14 -2.33
CA ARG A 117 25.16 -6.74 -1.03
C ARG A 117 24.73 -5.81 0.10
N ASN A 118 24.68 -6.35 1.32
CA ASN A 118 24.39 -5.60 2.53
C ASN A 118 23.07 -4.81 2.41
N PHE A 119 22.02 -5.48 1.93
CA PHE A 119 20.71 -4.87 1.84
C PHE A 119 20.22 -4.43 3.21
N LYS A 120 19.75 -3.19 3.27
CA LYS A 120 19.07 -2.61 4.43
C LYS A 120 17.77 -1.97 4.01
N VAL A 121 16.70 -2.20 4.78
CA VAL A 121 15.43 -1.52 4.64
C VAL A 121 15.36 -0.41 5.67
N TYR A 122 15.11 0.81 5.22
CA TYR A 122 14.98 1.99 6.06
C TYR A 122 13.54 2.50 5.99
N PRO A 123 12.86 2.70 7.13
CA PRO A 123 11.68 3.56 7.15
C PRO A 123 12.05 4.97 6.70
N TYR A 124 11.19 5.62 5.89
CA TYR A 124 11.47 6.97 5.40
C TYR A 124 11.67 8.00 6.53
N ARG A 125 11.03 7.81 7.69
CA ARG A 125 11.27 8.65 8.89
C ARG A 125 12.71 8.59 9.40
N ASN A 126 13.50 7.60 9.02
CA ASN A 126 14.89 7.40 9.43
C ASN A 126 15.88 7.70 8.29
N LEU A 127 15.39 8.28 7.18
CA LEU A 127 16.25 8.69 6.08
C LEU A 127 16.86 10.06 6.32
N ASP A 128 18.03 10.23 5.75
CA ASP A 128 18.71 11.48 5.53
C ASP A 128 19.37 11.49 4.14
N ASP A 129 19.92 12.61 3.72
CA ASP A 129 20.53 12.75 2.40
C ASP A 129 21.80 11.91 2.21
N THR A 130 22.37 11.32 3.27
CA THR A 130 23.49 10.37 3.16
C THR A 130 23.01 8.98 2.78
N VAL A 131 21.76 8.65 3.11
CA VAL A 131 21.13 7.38 2.75
C VAL A 131 20.44 7.50 1.40
N LEU A 132 19.62 8.53 1.20
CA LEU A 132 18.90 8.82 -0.04
C LEU A 132 18.90 10.33 -0.29
N GLU A 133 19.65 10.76 -1.31
CA GLU A 133 19.70 12.16 -1.73
C GLU A 133 18.30 12.66 -2.11
N ASN A 134 17.94 13.88 -1.66
CA ASN A 134 16.61 14.49 -1.86
C ASN A 134 15.44 13.63 -1.36
N TYR A 135 15.63 12.88 -0.27
CA TYR A 135 14.61 11.97 0.25
C TYR A 135 13.28 12.66 0.59
N GLN A 136 13.30 13.95 0.94
CA GLN A 136 12.08 14.70 1.25
C GLN A 136 11.20 14.93 0.02
N GLU A 137 11.77 15.25 -1.14
CA GLU A 137 11.02 15.35 -2.40
C GLU A 137 10.43 14.00 -2.77
N THR A 138 11.23 12.96 -2.59
CA THR A 138 10.82 11.58 -2.84
C THR A 138 9.68 11.15 -1.93
N LEU A 139 9.76 11.52 -0.64
CA LEU A 139 8.69 11.30 0.32
C LEU A 139 7.37 11.94 -0.17
N GLN A 140 7.41 13.22 -0.59
CA GLN A 140 6.22 13.92 -1.07
C GLN A 140 5.66 13.28 -2.34
N LYS A 141 6.53 12.89 -3.29
CA LYS A 141 6.15 12.18 -4.50
C LYS A 141 5.34 10.93 -4.16
N TYR A 142 5.87 10.06 -3.31
CA TYR A 142 5.23 8.77 -3.01
C TYR A 142 4.01 8.90 -2.10
N LYS A 143 4.01 9.85 -1.17
CA LYS A 143 2.79 10.20 -0.45
C LYS A 143 1.68 10.60 -1.40
N SER A 144 1.96 11.44 -2.38
CA SER A 144 0.97 11.86 -3.38
C SER A 144 0.43 10.70 -4.22
N VAL A 145 1.25 9.69 -4.52
CA VAL A 145 0.80 8.46 -5.21
C VAL A 145 -0.19 7.71 -4.33
N VAL A 146 0.19 7.39 -3.10
CA VAL A 146 -0.64 6.61 -2.17
C VAL A 146 -1.95 7.34 -1.88
N GLU A 147 -1.89 8.66 -1.66
CA GLU A 147 -3.02 9.52 -1.33
C GLU A 147 -3.88 9.95 -2.54
N THR A 148 -3.77 9.29 -3.69
CA THR A 148 -4.52 9.68 -4.89
C THR A 148 -6.03 9.73 -4.61
N TYR A 149 -6.58 8.74 -3.91
CA TYR A 149 -8.01 8.60 -3.62
C TYR A 149 -8.37 8.77 -2.14
N VAL A 150 -7.44 8.49 -1.21
CA VAL A 150 -7.64 8.54 0.25
C VAL A 150 -6.71 9.58 0.84
N LYS A 151 -7.23 10.60 1.54
CA LYS A 151 -6.44 11.71 2.09
C LYS A 151 -6.23 11.63 3.61
N ASP A 152 -6.99 10.82 4.31
CA ASP A 152 -6.97 10.66 5.77
C ASP A 152 -6.04 9.54 6.26
N ILE A 153 -4.99 9.25 5.48
CA ILE A 153 -3.96 8.29 5.86
C ILE A 153 -3.06 8.89 6.94
N VAL A 154 -2.93 8.17 8.05
CA VAL A 154 -1.99 8.55 9.11
C VAL A 154 -0.58 8.07 8.74
N TRP A 155 0.29 9.02 8.43
CA TRP A 155 1.69 8.73 8.12
C TRP A 155 2.52 8.61 9.40
N GLN A 156 3.34 7.55 9.48
CA GLN A 156 4.30 7.37 10.57
C GLN A 156 5.66 8.05 10.28
N VAL A 157 5.65 8.99 9.35
CA VAL A 157 6.78 9.86 9.01
C VAL A 157 6.52 11.23 9.64
N SER A 158 7.34 11.63 10.54
CA SER A 158 7.36 12.99 11.11
C SER A 158 8.21 13.90 10.25
#